data_299178f82efbffba972975da0d08fa50
#
_entry.id   299178f82efbffba972975da0d08fa50
#
_cell.length_a   1.000
_cell.length_b   1.000
_cell.length_c   1.000
_cell.angle_alpha   90.00
_cell.angle_beta   90.00
_cell.angle_gamma   90.00
#
_symmetry.space_group_name_H-M   'P 1'
#
loop_
_entity.id
_entity.type
_entity.pdbx_description
1 polymer ?
#
loop_
_entity_poly.entity_id
_entity_poly.type
_entity_poly.pdbx_seq_one_letter_code
_entity_poly.pdbx_strand_id
1 'polypeptide(L)'
;MGHRGSARSRQRIPCRQAGLNVLFVPSEEPYHERKVTLLNGPHTVLSPVAYLSEVNIVRDACQHPIIGQYIHKVMFDELMETLNLPKNELKKFAEDVLERFNNPFVDHAVTSIMLNSFPKYQTRDLPGLKTYLKRKGELPKGLVLGLAAIITYYKGGTRADGTEIIPNDAPEIMQLLKDLWATGDTRKVSEGVLAAKDLIWGEHGDLNTVPRLTDMITCFLKSIQEKGMQETVKGIL
;
A
#
# COMPACT_ATOMS: atom_id res chain seq x y z
N MET A 1 -15.59 -1.24 14.03
CA MET A 1 -15.54 -0.16 15.06
C MET A 1 -15.50 -0.82 16.43
N GLY A 2 -14.38 -0.67 17.15
CA GLY A 2 -14.25 -1.14 18.53
C GLY A 2 -14.62 -0.01 19.48
N HIS A 3 -15.59 -0.21 20.35
CA HIS A 3 -15.87 0.71 21.46
C HIS A 3 -15.28 0.15 22.74
N ARG A 4 -14.51 0.96 23.48
CA ARG A 4 -14.17 0.68 24.87
C ARG A 4 -15.47 0.76 25.69
N GLY A 5 -16.11 -0.40 25.91
CA GLY A 5 -17.36 -0.48 26.64
C GLY A 5 -17.16 -1.12 27.99
N SER A 6 -17.60 -0.43 29.07
CA SER A 6 -17.76 -1.02 30.40
C SER A 6 -18.75 -2.19 30.36
N ALA A 7 -18.78 -3.06 31.38
CA ALA A 7 -19.74 -4.18 31.47
C ALA A 7 -21.21 -3.74 31.27
N ARG A 8 -21.54 -2.48 31.60
CA ARG A 8 -22.88 -1.87 31.38
C ARG A 8 -23.19 -1.63 29.89
N SER A 9 -22.20 -1.40 29.01
CA SER A 9 -22.46 -1.21 27.57
C SER A 9 -22.79 -2.51 26.85
N ARG A 10 -22.30 -3.66 27.35
CA ARG A 10 -22.63 -4.99 26.80
C ARG A 10 -24.12 -5.35 26.90
N GLN A 11 -24.81 -4.84 27.93
CA GLN A 11 -26.25 -5.08 28.16
C GLN A 11 -27.15 -4.09 27.40
N ARG A 12 -26.64 -2.87 27.08
CA ARG A 12 -27.43 -1.84 26.43
C ARG A 12 -27.55 -1.96 24.91
N ILE A 13 -26.61 -2.66 24.28
CA ILE A 13 -26.62 -2.83 22.81
C ILE A 13 -26.59 -4.34 22.51
N PRO A 14 -27.73 -4.95 22.20
CA PRO A 14 -27.85 -6.40 22.01
C PRO A 14 -27.33 -6.87 20.65
N CYS A 15 -26.18 -6.32 20.19
CA CYS A 15 -25.60 -6.62 18.88
C CYS A 15 -25.40 -8.12 18.62
N ARG A 16 -24.94 -8.88 19.64
CA ARG A 16 -24.76 -10.35 19.51
C ARG A 16 -26.09 -11.08 19.38
N GLN A 17 -27.12 -10.63 20.11
CA GLN A 17 -28.46 -11.22 20.02
C GLN A 17 -29.12 -10.90 18.66
N ALA A 18 -28.74 -9.78 18.05
CA ALA A 18 -29.15 -9.39 16.71
C ALA A 18 -28.31 -10.04 15.58
N GLY A 19 -27.42 -10.99 15.91
CA GLY A 19 -26.59 -11.68 14.92
C GLY A 19 -25.48 -10.81 14.31
N LEU A 20 -25.19 -9.62 14.87
CA LEU A 20 -24.13 -8.76 14.38
C LEU A 20 -22.75 -9.22 14.84
N ASN A 21 -21.77 -9.18 13.95
CA ASN A 21 -20.37 -9.51 14.26
C ASN A 21 -19.70 -8.36 15.03
N VAL A 22 -20.02 -8.25 16.32
CA VAL A 22 -19.44 -7.27 17.24
C VAL A 22 -18.61 -7.95 18.29
N LEU A 23 -17.33 -7.56 18.38
CA LEU A 23 -16.39 -8.05 19.37
C LEU A 23 -16.26 -7.05 20.52
N PHE A 24 -16.39 -7.52 21.76
CA PHE A 24 -16.07 -6.77 22.96
C PHE A 24 -14.68 -7.19 23.44
N VAL A 25 -13.72 -6.33 23.23
CA VAL A 25 -12.29 -6.59 23.47
C VAL A 25 -11.70 -5.61 24.49
N PRO A 26 -10.65 -5.96 25.23
CA PRO A 26 -9.98 -5.06 26.16
C PRO A 26 -9.34 -3.86 25.47
N SER A 27 -8.79 -4.06 24.25
CA SER A 27 -8.23 -3.01 23.39
C SER A 27 -8.69 -3.23 21.96
N GLU A 28 -9.01 -2.14 21.27
CA GLU A 28 -9.32 -2.13 19.84
C GLU A 28 -8.05 -2.06 18.97
N GLU A 29 -6.92 -1.65 19.55
CA GLU A 29 -5.68 -1.35 18.86
C GLU A 29 -5.20 -2.47 17.93
N PRO A 30 -5.12 -3.76 18.32
CA PRO A 30 -4.69 -4.82 17.41
C PRO A 30 -5.63 -5.01 16.21
N TYR A 31 -6.93 -4.76 16.40
CA TYR A 31 -7.93 -4.89 15.34
C TYR A 31 -7.92 -3.69 14.39
N HIS A 32 -7.65 -2.49 14.93
CA HIS A 32 -7.41 -1.29 14.14
C HIS A 32 -6.15 -1.45 13.29
N GLU A 33 -5.03 -1.87 13.91
CA GLU A 33 -3.78 -2.16 13.21
C GLU A 33 -3.99 -3.20 12.10
N ARG A 34 -4.65 -4.32 12.39
CA ARG A 34 -5.01 -5.33 11.38
C ARG A 34 -5.76 -4.73 10.20
N LYS A 35 -6.77 -3.88 10.48
CA LYS A 35 -7.57 -3.25 9.42
C LYS A 35 -6.74 -2.28 8.59
N VAL A 36 -5.90 -1.47 9.20
CA VAL A 36 -5.02 -0.53 8.49
C VAL A 36 -4.02 -1.31 7.63
N THR A 37 -3.39 -2.33 8.18
CA THR A 37 -2.36 -3.12 7.51
C THR A 37 -2.91 -4.02 6.41
N LEU A 38 -3.99 -4.80 6.65
CA LEU A 38 -4.46 -5.81 5.70
C LEU A 38 -5.61 -5.35 4.78
N LEU A 39 -6.19 -4.16 5.00
CA LEU A 39 -7.19 -3.61 4.08
C LEU A 39 -6.67 -2.33 3.44
N ASN A 40 -6.22 -1.36 4.23
CA ASN A 40 -5.84 -0.06 3.69
C ASN A 40 -4.45 -0.07 3.02
N GLY A 41 -3.48 -0.81 3.59
CA GLY A 41 -2.14 -0.96 3.04
C GLY A 41 -2.16 -1.56 1.63
N PRO A 42 -2.74 -2.77 1.43
CA PRO A 42 -2.85 -3.37 0.11
C PRO A 42 -3.50 -2.46 -0.94
N HIS A 43 -4.56 -1.72 -0.59
CA HIS A 43 -5.16 -0.73 -1.48
C HIS A 43 -4.16 0.35 -1.92
N THR A 44 -3.32 0.82 -0.98
CA THR A 44 -2.37 1.91 -1.25
C THR A 44 -1.32 1.49 -2.28
N VAL A 45 -0.80 0.28 -2.18
CA VAL A 45 0.25 -0.21 -3.10
C VAL A 45 -0.31 -0.87 -4.37
N LEU A 46 -1.49 -1.51 -4.28
CA LEU A 46 -2.16 -2.10 -5.44
C LEU A 46 -2.54 -1.04 -6.47
N SER A 47 -3.09 0.09 -6.00
CA SER A 47 -3.69 1.09 -6.90
C SER A 47 -2.72 1.67 -7.93
N PRO A 48 -1.52 2.16 -7.58
CA PRO A 48 -0.57 2.65 -8.57
C PRO A 48 0.00 1.53 -9.45
N VAL A 49 0.20 0.32 -8.91
CA VAL A 49 0.66 -0.84 -9.68
C VAL A 49 -0.39 -1.23 -10.72
N ALA A 50 -1.67 -1.31 -10.35
CA ALA A 50 -2.77 -1.60 -11.26
C ALA A 50 -2.91 -0.49 -12.32
N TYR A 51 -2.93 0.77 -11.89
CA TYR A 51 -3.08 1.91 -12.80
C TYR A 51 -1.97 1.97 -13.86
N LEU A 52 -0.72 1.80 -13.46
CA LEU A 52 0.43 1.76 -14.37
C LEU A 52 0.49 0.48 -15.22
N SER A 53 -0.34 -0.51 -14.91
CA SER A 53 -0.57 -1.73 -15.69
C SER A 53 -1.83 -1.65 -16.55
N GLU A 54 -2.42 -0.45 -16.72
CA GLU A 54 -3.65 -0.21 -17.50
C GLU A 54 -4.91 -0.82 -16.92
N VAL A 55 -4.91 -1.17 -15.63
CA VAL A 55 -6.07 -1.68 -14.89
C VAL A 55 -6.65 -0.59 -14.01
N ASN A 56 -7.93 -0.26 -14.20
CA ASN A 56 -8.55 0.94 -13.64
C ASN A 56 -9.45 0.67 -12.41
N ILE A 57 -9.82 -0.60 -12.17
CA ILE A 57 -10.78 -0.99 -11.13
C ILE A 57 -10.13 -2.03 -10.21
N VAL A 58 -10.34 -1.90 -8.90
CA VAL A 58 -9.76 -2.81 -7.88
C VAL A 58 -10.13 -4.27 -8.14
N ARG A 59 -11.39 -4.56 -8.47
CA ARG A 59 -11.85 -5.92 -8.79
C ARG A 59 -11.04 -6.50 -9.94
N ASP A 60 -10.91 -5.77 -11.04
CA ASP A 60 -10.21 -6.23 -12.24
C ASP A 60 -8.71 -6.44 -11.94
N ALA A 61 -8.13 -5.60 -11.08
CA ALA A 61 -6.75 -5.77 -10.61
C ALA A 61 -6.58 -7.07 -9.80
N CYS A 62 -7.52 -7.40 -8.91
CA CYS A 62 -7.48 -8.65 -8.15
C CYS A 62 -7.66 -9.89 -9.03
N GLN A 63 -8.41 -9.78 -10.12
CA GLN A 63 -8.64 -10.87 -11.10
C GLN A 63 -7.57 -10.95 -12.18
N HIS A 64 -6.73 -9.91 -12.30
CA HIS A 64 -5.67 -9.89 -13.30
C HIS A 64 -4.58 -10.93 -12.97
N PRO A 65 -4.12 -11.75 -13.93
CA PRO A 65 -3.26 -12.91 -13.66
C PRO A 65 -1.92 -12.56 -13.01
N ILE A 66 -1.39 -11.34 -13.23
CA ILE A 66 -0.12 -10.89 -12.65
C ILE A 66 -0.39 -10.03 -11.41
N ILE A 67 -1.27 -9.04 -11.52
CA ILE A 67 -1.55 -8.10 -10.42
C ILE A 67 -2.26 -8.79 -9.26
N GLY A 68 -3.12 -9.78 -9.53
CA GLY A 68 -3.75 -10.60 -8.50
C GLY A 68 -2.73 -11.40 -7.68
N GLN A 69 -1.66 -11.91 -8.30
CA GLN A 69 -0.57 -12.57 -7.57
C GLN A 69 0.24 -11.56 -6.75
N TYR A 70 0.49 -10.37 -7.28
CA TYR A 70 1.17 -9.29 -6.55
C TYR A 70 0.41 -8.93 -5.28
N ILE A 71 -0.89 -8.67 -5.36
CA ILE A 71 -1.66 -8.31 -4.16
C ILE A 71 -1.73 -9.44 -3.15
N HIS A 72 -1.81 -10.69 -3.60
CA HIS A 72 -1.75 -11.86 -2.72
C HIS A 72 -0.41 -11.90 -1.98
N LYS A 73 0.72 -11.75 -2.69
CA LYS A 73 2.06 -11.68 -2.09
C LYS A 73 2.16 -10.57 -1.05
N VAL A 74 1.73 -9.35 -1.37
CA VAL A 74 1.77 -8.21 -0.44
C VAL A 74 0.95 -8.51 0.82
N MET A 75 -0.24 -9.07 0.68
CA MET A 75 -1.13 -9.32 1.82
C MET A 75 -0.67 -10.48 2.69
N PHE A 76 -0.36 -11.63 2.10
CA PHE A 76 -0.14 -12.87 2.83
C PHE A 76 1.32 -13.12 3.18
N ASP A 77 2.26 -12.78 2.28
CA ASP A 77 3.67 -13.08 2.49
C ASP A 77 4.42 -11.91 3.17
N GLU A 78 3.92 -10.68 3.03
CA GLU A 78 4.60 -9.50 3.56
C GLU A 78 3.84 -8.87 4.73
N LEU A 79 2.66 -8.29 4.51
CA LEU A 79 1.94 -7.53 5.55
C LEU A 79 1.42 -8.41 6.69
N MET A 80 0.87 -9.58 6.39
CA MET A 80 0.36 -10.49 7.44
C MET A 80 1.46 -10.93 8.40
N GLU A 81 2.71 -11.06 7.92
CA GLU A 81 3.87 -11.42 8.73
C GLU A 81 4.32 -10.31 9.69
N THR A 82 3.77 -9.10 9.58
CA THR A 82 4.11 -7.96 10.44
C THR A 82 3.19 -7.79 11.65
N LEU A 83 2.07 -8.50 11.68
CA LEU A 83 1.04 -8.39 12.72
C LEU A 83 1.22 -9.41 13.85
N ASN A 84 0.65 -9.10 15.03
CA ASN A 84 0.79 -9.90 16.23
C ASN A 84 -0.49 -10.65 16.65
N LEU A 85 -1.48 -10.74 15.77
CA LEU A 85 -2.69 -11.54 15.98
C LEU A 85 -2.49 -13.00 15.52
N PRO A 86 -3.35 -13.94 15.97
CA PRO A 86 -3.30 -15.33 15.52
C PRO A 86 -3.37 -15.44 13.99
N LYS A 87 -2.49 -16.26 13.41
CA LYS A 87 -2.37 -16.38 11.93
C LYS A 87 -3.68 -16.79 11.24
N ASN A 88 -4.48 -17.65 11.87
CA ASN A 88 -5.78 -18.05 11.34
C ASN A 88 -6.78 -16.89 11.28
N GLU A 89 -6.77 -16.00 12.28
CA GLU A 89 -7.61 -14.79 12.28
C GLU A 89 -7.17 -13.79 11.22
N LEU A 90 -5.83 -13.59 11.08
CA LEU A 90 -5.26 -12.73 10.07
C LEU A 90 -5.57 -13.22 8.66
N LYS A 91 -5.38 -14.54 8.42
CA LYS A 91 -5.68 -15.17 7.14
C LYS A 91 -7.14 -15.01 6.76
N LYS A 92 -8.06 -15.38 7.69
CA LYS A 92 -9.48 -15.20 7.45
C LYS A 92 -9.84 -13.74 7.12
N PHE A 93 -9.29 -12.78 7.87
CA PHE A 93 -9.54 -11.36 7.61
C PHE A 93 -9.01 -10.92 6.24
N ALA A 94 -7.82 -11.38 5.84
CA ALA A 94 -7.25 -11.08 4.53
C ALA A 94 -8.10 -11.67 3.38
N GLU A 95 -8.59 -12.91 3.55
CA GLU A 95 -9.53 -13.54 2.61
C GLU A 95 -10.85 -12.76 2.51
N ASP A 96 -11.45 -12.36 3.63
CA ASP A 96 -12.66 -11.53 3.68
C ASP A 96 -12.42 -10.15 2.99
N VAL A 97 -11.20 -9.60 3.07
CA VAL A 97 -10.83 -8.35 2.38
C VAL A 97 -10.72 -8.57 0.87
N LEU A 98 -10.09 -9.67 0.41
CA LEU A 98 -10.03 -9.99 -1.01
C LEU A 98 -11.42 -10.23 -1.62
N GLU A 99 -12.33 -10.85 -0.88
CA GLU A 99 -13.73 -11.00 -1.30
C GLU A 99 -14.39 -9.62 -1.52
N ARG A 100 -14.14 -8.66 -0.61
CA ARG A 100 -14.64 -7.28 -0.76
C ARG A 100 -14.02 -6.56 -1.95
N PHE A 101 -12.73 -6.78 -2.23
CA PHE A 101 -12.07 -6.21 -3.40
C PHE A 101 -12.65 -6.76 -4.69
N ASN A 102 -13.08 -8.01 -4.68
CA ASN A 102 -13.74 -8.69 -5.80
C ASN A 102 -15.27 -8.44 -5.88
N ASN A 103 -15.82 -7.51 -5.09
CA ASN A 103 -17.26 -7.24 -5.09
C ASN A 103 -17.75 -6.84 -6.50
N PRO A 104 -18.65 -7.63 -7.14
CA PRO A 104 -19.09 -7.39 -8.50
C PRO A 104 -20.04 -6.17 -8.63
N PHE A 105 -20.56 -5.67 -7.52
CA PHE A 105 -21.50 -4.56 -7.50
C PHE A 105 -20.86 -3.19 -7.34
N VAL A 106 -19.52 -3.13 -7.18
CA VAL A 106 -18.80 -1.88 -6.93
C VAL A 106 -17.62 -1.77 -7.89
N ASP A 107 -17.66 -0.79 -8.77
CA ASP A 107 -16.53 -0.41 -9.62
C ASP A 107 -15.66 0.60 -8.89
N HIS A 108 -14.82 0.11 -7.97
CA HIS A 108 -13.94 0.95 -7.18
C HIS A 108 -12.73 1.38 -8.01
N ALA A 109 -12.75 2.61 -8.52
CA ALA A 109 -11.67 3.15 -9.33
C ALA A 109 -10.37 3.27 -8.52
N VAL A 110 -9.27 2.75 -9.05
CA VAL A 110 -7.95 2.83 -8.39
C VAL A 110 -7.49 4.28 -8.22
N THR A 111 -7.85 5.17 -9.13
CA THR A 111 -7.53 6.60 -9.07
C THR A 111 -8.14 7.30 -7.85
N SER A 112 -9.31 6.88 -7.38
CA SER A 112 -9.92 7.43 -6.15
C SER A 112 -9.12 7.08 -4.89
N ILE A 113 -8.34 6.00 -4.93
CA ILE A 113 -7.48 5.56 -3.85
C ILE A 113 -6.14 6.30 -3.90
N MET A 114 -5.68 6.70 -5.09
CA MET A 114 -4.35 7.26 -5.33
C MET A 114 -4.20 8.73 -4.93
N LEU A 115 -5.26 9.41 -4.51
CA LEU A 115 -5.19 10.75 -3.95
C LEU A 115 -4.32 10.75 -2.68
N ASN A 116 -3.37 11.68 -2.57
CA ASN A 116 -2.47 11.80 -1.41
C ASN A 116 -1.79 10.46 -1.07
N SER A 117 -1.09 9.85 -2.03
CA SER A 117 -0.53 8.51 -1.88
C SER A 117 0.60 8.44 -0.85
N PHE A 118 1.45 9.46 -0.74
CA PHE A 118 2.58 9.47 0.19
C PHE A 118 2.15 9.42 1.65
N PRO A 119 1.24 10.29 2.16
CA PRO A 119 0.71 10.18 3.52
C PRO A 119 0.06 8.83 3.83
N LYS A 120 -0.59 8.23 2.82
CA LYS A 120 -1.19 6.90 2.97
C LYS A 120 -0.12 5.82 3.11
N TYR A 121 0.91 5.84 2.25
CA TYR A 121 2.02 4.89 2.35
C TYR A 121 2.75 5.04 3.69
N GLN A 122 3.04 6.27 4.10
CA GLN A 122 3.68 6.58 5.38
C GLN A 122 2.96 5.94 6.57
N THR A 123 1.63 6.04 6.60
CA THR A 123 0.83 5.60 7.76
C THR A 123 0.38 4.14 7.69
N ARG A 124 0.31 3.54 6.50
CA ARG A 124 -0.29 2.21 6.30
C ARG A 124 0.73 1.13 5.99
N ASP A 125 1.75 1.45 5.20
CA ASP A 125 2.67 0.48 4.61
C ASP A 125 4.09 0.59 5.18
N LEU A 126 4.59 1.79 5.44
CA LEU A 126 5.93 2.00 5.97
C LEU A 126 6.17 1.33 7.34
N PRO A 127 5.21 1.35 8.30
CA PRO A 127 5.38 0.59 9.55
C PRO A 127 5.52 -0.92 9.31
N GLY A 128 4.75 -1.47 8.38
CA GLY A 128 4.83 -2.85 7.94
C GLY A 128 6.18 -3.16 7.29
N LEU A 129 6.65 -2.32 6.36
CA LEU A 129 7.97 -2.47 5.74
C LEU A 129 9.09 -2.55 6.78
N LYS A 130 9.11 -1.60 7.73
CA LYS A 130 10.13 -1.57 8.80
C LYS A 130 10.04 -2.81 9.70
N THR A 131 8.83 -3.24 10.04
CA THR A 131 8.60 -4.43 10.87
C THR A 131 9.02 -5.70 10.13
N TYR A 132 8.70 -5.81 8.84
CA TYR A 132 9.12 -6.95 8.02
C TYR A 132 10.65 -7.03 7.93
N LEU A 133 11.32 -5.92 7.61
CA LEU A 133 12.77 -5.85 7.58
C LEU A 133 13.39 -6.29 8.93
N LYS A 134 12.84 -5.81 10.04
CA LYS A 134 13.31 -6.21 11.38
C LYS A 134 13.13 -7.70 11.65
N ARG A 135 12.01 -8.31 11.20
CA ARG A 135 11.68 -9.70 11.47
C ARG A 135 12.40 -10.69 10.53
N LYS A 136 12.55 -10.32 9.26
CA LYS A 136 13.05 -11.22 8.19
C LYS A 136 14.49 -10.91 7.77
N GLY A 137 15.04 -9.75 8.11
CA GLY A 137 16.38 -9.32 7.68
C GLY A 137 16.47 -8.90 6.21
N GLU A 138 15.35 -8.85 5.51
CA GLU A 138 15.25 -8.44 4.10
C GLU A 138 14.08 -7.50 3.86
N LEU A 139 14.12 -6.75 2.76
CA LEU A 139 13.04 -5.84 2.39
C LEU A 139 11.86 -6.59 1.75
N PRO A 140 10.60 -6.24 2.09
CA PRO A 140 9.41 -6.77 1.43
C PRO A 140 9.32 -6.18 0.02
N LYS A 141 9.62 -7.00 -0.99
CA LYS A 141 9.75 -6.55 -2.39
C LYS A 141 8.45 -5.96 -2.94
N GLY A 142 7.32 -6.52 -2.56
CA GLY A 142 5.99 -6.04 -2.97
C GLY A 142 5.69 -4.64 -2.43
N LEU A 143 5.95 -4.39 -1.14
CA LEU A 143 5.76 -3.06 -0.55
C LEU A 143 6.72 -2.03 -1.14
N VAL A 144 7.99 -2.40 -1.38
CA VAL A 144 8.98 -1.50 -1.99
C VAL A 144 8.61 -1.21 -3.45
N LEU A 145 8.14 -2.21 -4.21
CA LEU A 145 7.62 -1.99 -5.57
C LEU A 145 6.39 -1.07 -5.56
N GLY A 146 5.50 -1.21 -4.58
CA GLY A 146 4.36 -0.31 -4.40
C GLY A 146 4.79 1.15 -4.21
N LEU A 147 5.85 1.40 -3.41
CA LEU A 147 6.42 2.73 -3.27
C LEU A 147 7.05 3.24 -4.58
N ALA A 148 7.79 2.40 -5.29
CA ALA A 148 8.34 2.76 -6.60
C ALA A 148 7.22 3.06 -7.62
N ALA A 149 6.10 2.35 -7.56
CA ALA A 149 4.93 2.63 -8.39
C ALA A 149 4.28 3.98 -8.04
N ILE A 150 4.16 4.33 -6.75
CA ILE A 150 3.73 5.66 -6.32
C ILE A 150 4.66 6.72 -6.91
N ILE A 151 5.97 6.61 -6.70
CA ILE A 151 6.96 7.57 -7.22
C ILE A 151 6.85 7.70 -8.75
N THR A 152 6.66 6.58 -9.47
CA THR A 152 6.46 6.59 -10.93
C THR A 152 5.17 7.30 -11.33
N TYR A 153 4.07 7.07 -10.62
CA TYR A 153 2.80 7.74 -10.88
C TYR A 153 2.93 9.26 -10.79
N TYR A 154 3.68 9.76 -9.82
CA TYR A 154 3.92 11.21 -9.65
C TYR A 154 4.85 11.82 -10.71
N LYS A 155 5.45 11.02 -11.58
CA LYS A 155 6.15 11.54 -12.77
C LYS A 155 5.17 12.19 -13.75
N GLY A 156 3.90 11.78 -13.75
CA GLY A 156 2.95 12.18 -14.77
C GLY A 156 3.27 11.56 -16.14
N GLY A 157 2.80 12.21 -17.18
CA GLY A 157 2.97 11.75 -18.56
C GLY A 157 1.75 10.98 -19.05
N THR A 158 1.96 9.99 -19.92
CA THR A 158 0.87 9.26 -20.57
C THR A 158 1.13 7.76 -20.47
N ARG A 159 0.09 6.97 -20.16
CA ARG A 159 0.13 5.50 -20.22
C ARG A 159 0.15 5.02 -21.67
N ALA A 160 0.43 3.73 -21.88
CA ALA A 160 0.47 3.14 -23.21
C ALA A 160 -0.90 3.18 -23.93
N ASP A 161 -2.01 3.15 -23.17
CA ASP A 161 -3.37 3.31 -23.69
C ASP A 161 -3.75 4.76 -24.09
N GLY A 162 -2.83 5.72 -23.95
CA GLY A 162 -3.06 7.14 -24.25
C GLY A 162 -3.67 7.95 -23.09
N THR A 163 -3.98 7.33 -21.95
CA THR A 163 -4.54 8.02 -20.80
C THR A 163 -3.49 8.90 -20.13
N GLU A 164 -3.79 10.19 -19.92
CA GLU A 164 -2.92 11.10 -19.18
C GLU A 164 -2.87 10.72 -17.70
N ILE A 165 -1.66 10.73 -17.16
CA ILE A 165 -1.41 10.49 -15.72
C ILE A 165 -1.43 11.83 -15.00
N ILE A 166 -2.45 12.06 -14.18
CA ILE A 166 -2.64 13.33 -13.45
C ILE A 166 -2.58 13.03 -11.94
N PRO A 167 -1.37 13.12 -11.32
CA PRO A 167 -1.23 12.98 -9.88
C PRO A 167 -1.91 14.13 -9.14
N ASN A 168 -2.39 13.86 -7.92
CA ASN A 168 -3.00 14.87 -7.07
C ASN A 168 -2.56 14.66 -5.61
N ASP A 169 -1.78 15.63 -5.12
CA ASP A 169 -1.26 15.68 -3.74
C ASP A 169 -1.00 17.15 -3.36
N ALA A 170 -0.43 17.40 -2.17
CA ALA A 170 -0.02 18.73 -1.75
C ALA A 170 0.93 19.37 -2.79
N PRO A 171 0.79 20.70 -3.08
CA PRO A 171 1.58 21.37 -4.11
C PRO A 171 3.09 21.21 -3.90
N GLU A 172 3.55 21.18 -2.66
CA GLU A 172 4.96 21.04 -2.31
C GLU A 172 5.49 19.65 -2.68
N ILE A 173 4.69 18.59 -2.48
CA ILE A 173 5.02 17.23 -2.89
C ILE A 173 5.08 17.15 -4.42
N MET A 174 4.08 17.73 -5.09
CA MET A 174 4.03 17.78 -6.56
C MET A 174 5.26 18.49 -7.13
N GLN A 175 5.67 19.64 -6.53
CA GLN A 175 6.86 20.36 -6.97
C GLN A 175 8.14 19.55 -6.74
N LEU A 176 8.29 18.95 -5.57
CA LEU A 176 9.45 18.08 -5.27
C LEU A 176 9.60 16.98 -6.32
N LEU A 177 8.52 16.22 -6.61
CA LEU A 177 8.58 15.12 -7.57
C LEU A 177 8.88 15.63 -8.99
N LYS A 178 8.30 16.75 -9.39
CA LYS A 178 8.59 17.39 -10.67
C LYS A 178 10.08 17.72 -10.82
N ASP A 179 10.67 18.34 -9.79
CA ASP A 179 12.08 18.74 -9.82
C ASP A 179 13.01 17.53 -9.84
N LEU A 180 12.70 16.50 -9.04
CA LEU A 180 13.46 15.26 -9.01
C LEU A 180 13.41 14.52 -10.35
N TRP A 181 12.23 14.38 -10.95
CA TRP A 181 12.09 13.72 -12.25
C TRP A 181 12.72 14.52 -13.41
N ALA A 182 12.80 15.85 -13.30
CA ALA A 182 13.49 16.69 -14.27
C ALA A 182 15.01 16.42 -14.34
N THR A 183 15.59 15.79 -13.31
CA THR A 183 17.01 15.38 -13.33
C THR A 183 17.31 14.25 -14.33
N GLY A 184 16.29 13.50 -14.75
CA GLY A 184 16.46 12.31 -15.60
C GLY A 184 17.16 11.13 -14.95
N ASP A 185 17.50 11.21 -13.66
CA ASP A 185 18.27 10.21 -12.92
C ASP A 185 17.42 9.53 -11.84
N THR A 186 17.08 8.27 -12.05
CA THR A 186 16.27 7.47 -11.12
C THR A 186 16.90 7.31 -9.74
N ARG A 187 18.24 7.37 -9.64
CA ARG A 187 18.94 7.35 -8.34
C ARG A 187 18.67 8.62 -7.56
N LYS A 188 18.80 9.79 -8.23
CA LYS A 188 18.48 11.08 -7.60
C LYS A 188 17.01 11.18 -7.20
N VAL A 189 16.11 10.64 -8.02
CA VAL A 189 14.68 10.54 -7.68
C VAL A 189 14.50 9.72 -6.40
N SER A 190 15.07 8.53 -6.32
CA SER A 190 14.98 7.67 -5.15
C SER A 190 15.52 8.35 -3.89
N GLU A 191 16.75 8.87 -3.98
CA GLU A 191 17.42 9.54 -2.85
C GLU A 191 16.64 10.77 -2.39
N GLY A 192 16.20 11.62 -3.31
CA GLY A 192 15.47 12.85 -3.00
C GLY A 192 14.10 12.59 -2.36
N VAL A 193 13.34 11.60 -2.85
CA VAL A 193 12.07 11.23 -2.24
C VAL A 193 12.28 10.66 -0.84
N LEU A 194 13.25 9.77 -0.66
CA LEU A 194 13.52 9.14 0.63
C LEU A 194 14.10 10.10 1.66
N ALA A 195 14.83 11.15 1.24
CA ALA A 195 15.34 12.20 2.11
C ALA A 195 14.28 13.22 2.56
N ALA A 196 13.11 13.25 1.95
CA ALA A 196 12.07 14.27 2.18
C ALA A 196 11.34 14.10 3.52
N LYS A 197 12.11 14.04 4.63
CA LYS A 197 11.57 13.77 5.99
C LYS A 197 10.54 14.81 6.41
N ASP A 198 10.79 16.10 6.21
CA ASP A 198 9.93 17.19 6.69
C ASP A 198 8.65 17.34 5.86
N LEU A 199 8.65 16.86 4.62
CA LEU A 199 7.54 16.97 3.69
C LEU A 199 6.71 15.68 3.57
N ILE A 200 7.37 14.53 3.60
CA ILE A 200 6.72 13.23 3.33
C ILE A 200 6.76 12.30 4.55
N TRP A 201 7.93 12.11 5.19
CA TRP A 201 8.14 11.01 6.10
C TRP A 201 8.01 11.36 7.58
N GLY A 202 8.00 12.66 7.95
CA GLY A 202 7.81 13.13 9.31
C GLY A 202 8.77 12.46 10.31
N GLU A 203 8.21 11.90 11.36
CA GLU A 203 8.94 11.21 12.43
C GLU A 203 9.71 9.95 11.96
N HIS A 204 9.40 9.42 10.80
CA HIS A 204 10.15 8.29 10.23
C HIS A 204 11.55 8.67 9.76
N GLY A 205 11.84 9.96 9.61
CA GLY A 205 13.15 10.51 9.28
C GLY A 205 13.57 10.28 7.82
N ASP A 206 14.87 10.36 7.57
CA ASP A 206 15.43 10.08 6.25
C ASP A 206 15.47 8.57 5.98
N LEU A 207 14.66 8.12 5.03
CA LEU A 207 14.54 6.71 4.69
C LEU A 207 15.73 6.17 3.88
N ASN A 208 16.67 7.00 3.42
CA ASN A 208 17.93 6.53 2.85
C ASN A 208 18.78 5.76 3.89
N THR A 209 18.51 5.95 5.16
CA THR A 209 19.15 5.18 6.26
C THR A 209 18.65 3.74 6.38
N VAL A 210 17.52 3.40 5.73
CA VAL A 210 17.00 2.02 5.70
C VAL A 210 17.85 1.18 4.75
N PRO A 211 18.49 0.10 5.25
CA PRO A 211 19.46 -0.67 4.45
C PRO A 211 18.86 -1.15 3.13
N ARG A 212 19.55 -0.89 2.03
CA ARG A 212 19.21 -1.31 0.65
C ARG A 212 17.90 -0.74 0.07
N LEU A 213 17.15 0.10 0.81
CA LEU A 213 15.87 0.63 0.33
C LEU A 213 16.06 1.51 -0.90
N THR A 214 16.99 2.44 -0.86
CA THR A 214 17.32 3.34 -1.98
C THR A 214 17.73 2.56 -3.24
N ASP A 215 18.57 1.53 -3.07
CA ASP A 215 19.04 0.71 -4.19
C ASP A 215 17.87 -0.07 -4.82
N MET A 216 17.00 -0.65 -4.00
CA MET A 216 15.87 -1.43 -4.47
C MET A 216 14.84 -0.55 -5.20
N ILE A 217 14.51 0.63 -4.65
CA ILE A 217 13.62 1.59 -5.32
C ILE A 217 14.23 2.03 -6.66
N THR A 218 15.52 2.38 -6.68
CA THR A 218 16.21 2.77 -7.92
C THR A 218 16.14 1.67 -8.98
N CYS A 219 16.35 0.42 -8.57
CA CYS A 219 16.24 -0.75 -9.46
C CYS A 219 14.81 -0.89 -10.02
N PHE A 220 13.79 -0.76 -9.18
CA PHE A 220 12.40 -0.82 -9.63
C PHE A 220 12.02 0.35 -10.54
N LEU A 221 12.43 1.58 -10.23
CA LEU A 221 12.17 2.72 -11.11
C LEU A 221 12.77 2.51 -12.51
N LYS A 222 14.00 2.00 -12.60
CA LYS A 222 14.63 1.65 -13.88
C LYS A 222 13.85 0.54 -14.59
N SER A 223 13.51 -0.54 -13.89
CA SER A 223 12.77 -1.66 -14.47
C SER A 223 11.39 -1.23 -14.99
N ILE A 224 10.67 -0.37 -14.27
CA ILE A 224 9.38 0.17 -14.71
C ILE A 224 9.53 1.00 -15.99
N GLN A 225 10.58 1.81 -16.07
CA GLN A 225 10.84 2.64 -17.27
C GLN A 225 11.24 1.79 -18.48
N GLU A 226 12.03 0.74 -18.29
CA GLU A 226 12.60 -0.08 -19.38
C GLU A 226 11.65 -1.19 -19.84
N LYS A 227 10.91 -1.82 -18.92
CA LYS A 227 10.14 -3.03 -19.18
C LYS A 227 8.62 -2.87 -18.94
N GLY A 228 8.23 -1.75 -18.32
CA GLY A 228 6.86 -1.52 -17.88
C GLY A 228 6.54 -2.18 -16.53
N MET A 229 5.38 -1.82 -15.98
CA MET A 229 4.97 -2.22 -14.64
C MET A 229 4.73 -3.73 -14.53
N GLN A 230 4.01 -4.33 -15.49
CA GLN A 230 3.66 -5.75 -15.41
C GLN A 230 4.90 -6.66 -15.41
N GLU A 231 5.89 -6.38 -16.26
CA GLU A 231 7.13 -7.16 -16.30
C GLU A 231 7.98 -6.96 -15.03
N THR A 232 7.93 -5.76 -14.44
CA THR A 232 8.59 -5.51 -13.14
C THR A 232 7.91 -6.30 -12.02
N VAL A 233 6.59 -6.38 -12.01
CA VAL A 233 5.83 -7.22 -11.05
C VAL A 233 6.22 -8.70 -11.19
N LYS A 234 6.27 -9.24 -12.42
CA LYS A 234 6.70 -10.63 -12.65
C LYS A 234 8.07 -10.94 -12.06
N GLY A 235 8.97 -9.96 -12.07
CA GLY A 235 10.33 -10.11 -11.53
C GLY A 235 10.42 -10.30 -10.02
N ILE A 236 9.32 -10.11 -9.28
CA ILE A 236 9.27 -10.29 -7.83
C ILE A 236 8.34 -11.42 -7.37
N LEU A 237 7.54 -11.99 -8.28
CA LEU A 237 6.67 -13.13 -8.01
C LEU A 237 7.46 -14.44 -8.01
#